data_8b9b23a66802e40d7970c4d15ae0ab19
#
_entry.id   8b9b23a66802e40d7970c4d15ae0ab19
#
_cell.length_a   1.000
_cell.length_b   1.000
_cell.length_c   1.000
_cell.angle_alpha   90.00
_cell.angle_beta   90.00
_cell.angle_gamma   90.00
#
_symmetry.space_group_name_H-M   'P 1'
#
loop_
_entity.id
_entity.type
_entity.pdbx_description
1 polymer ?
#
loop_
_entity_poly.entity_id
_entity_poly.type
_entity_poly.pdbx_seq_one_letter_code
_entity_poly.pdbx_strand_id
1 'polypeptide(L)'
;TEPEGVYGGGGALCVATGLDEDVEAGVMEFLTYATSPEVQATWAVSTGYFPICNGAYETETLTSTYEELPQLQVAADQLLNSNVNSITAGPLLSQLPQLRTDLQTALEAVFNGSDVESAVAQAVESTNSAIASANQGVAE
;
A
#
# COMPACT_ATOMS: atom_id res chain seq x y z
N THR A 1 3.64 22.28 -8.69
CA THR A 1 2.53 21.29 -8.82
C THR A 1 2.27 20.72 -7.45
N GLU A 2 1.05 20.87 -6.97
CA GLU A 2 0.64 20.20 -5.74
C GLU A 2 0.69 18.69 -5.96
N PRO A 3 1.15 17.90 -4.98
CA PRO A 3 1.15 16.44 -5.10
C PRO A 3 -0.30 15.94 -5.20
N GLU A 4 -0.62 15.24 -6.29
CA GLU A 4 -1.98 14.73 -6.53
C GLU A 4 -2.34 13.54 -5.63
N GLY A 5 -1.41 13.06 -4.84
CA GLY A 5 -1.57 11.95 -3.90
C GLY A 5 -0.57 10.84 -4.11
N VAL A 6 -0.70 9.79 -3.33
CA VAL A 6 0.10 8.56 -3.39
C VAL A 6 -0.82 7.35 -3.48
N TYR A 7 -0.35 6.28 -4.12
CA TYR A 7 -1.07 5.01 -4.07
C TYR A 7 -0.69 4.24 -2.81
N GLY A 8 -1.70 3.68 -2.15
CA GLY A 8 -1.51 2.80 -1.00
C GLY A 8 -1.17 1.38 -1.42
N GLY A 9 -0.28 0.74 -0.68
CA GLY A 9 -0.11 -0.71 -0.72
C GLY A 9 -0.80 -1.35 0.48
N GLY A 10 -1.05 -2.64 0.42
CA GLY A 10 -1.67 -3.34 1.56
C GLY A 10 -1.93 -4.81 1.27
N GLY A 11 -2.64 -5.45 2.19
CA GLY A 11 -3.18 -6.79 2.05
C GLY A 11 -4.70 -6.75 1.95
N ALA A 12 -5.27 -7.82 1.44
CA ALA A 12 -6.71 -8.01 1.39
C ALA A 12 -7.08 -9.37 1.98
N LEU A 13 -8.21 -9.41 2.68
CA LEU A 13 -8.85 -10.66 3.05
C LEU A 13 -9.80 -11.06 1.91
N CYS A 14 -9.64 -12.29 1.43
CA CYS A 14 -10.46 -12.85 0.36
C CYS A 14 -11.24 -14.03 0.90
N VAL A 15 -12.53 -14.11 0.54
CA VAL A 15 -13.38 -15.26 0.87
C VAL A 15 -13.28 -16.26 -0.27
N ALA A 16 -12.99 -17.52 0.05
CA ALA A 16 -13.03 -18.61 -0.93
C ALA A 16 -14.46 -18.86 -1.39
N THR A 17 -14.62 -19.24 -2.65
CA THR A 17 -15.93 -19.63 -3.20
C THR A 17 -16.22 -21.09 -2.91
N GLY A 18 -17.53 -21.44 -2.84
CA GLY A 18 -17.97 -22.83 -2.64
C GLY A 18 -17.85 -23.33 -1.20
N LEU A 19 -17.88 -22.42 -0.24
CA LEU A 19 -17.97 -22.78 1.18
C LEU A 19 -19.37 -23.29 1.53
N ASP A 20 -19.46 -24.12 2.54
CA ASP A 20 -20.74 -24.48 3.15
C ASP A 20 -21.38 -23.25 3.80
N GLU A 21 -22.72 -23.15 3.80
CA GLU A 21 -23.48 -21.98 4.25
C GLU A 21 -23.13 -21.55 5.69
N ASP A 22 -22.95 -22.51 6.60
CA ASP A 22 -22.56 -22.23 7.98
C ASP A 22 -21.12 -21.66 8.08
N VAL A 23 -20.22 -22.14 7.22
CA VAL A 23 -18.83 -21.63 7.16
C VAL A 23 -18.80 -20.23 6.58
N GLU A 24 -19.56 -19.98 5.51
CA GLU A 24 -19.69 -18.66 4.91
C GLU A 24 -20.25 -17.64 5.92
N ALA A 25 -21.29 -18.01 6.67
CA ALA A 25 -21.85 -17.17 7.72
C ALA A 25 -20.81 -16.80 8.80
N GLY A 26 -20.02 -17.77 9.25
CA GLY A 26 -18.93 -17.53 10.22
C GLY A 26 -17.82 -16.61 9.67
N VAL A 27 -17.46 -16.78 8.40
CA VAL A 27 -16.49 -15.90 7.72
C VAL A 27 -17.03 -14.47 7.64
N MET A 28 -18.32 -14.29 7.32
CA MET A 28 -18.94 -12.96 7.26
C MET A 28 -19.02 -12.30 8.63
N GLU A 29 -19.28 -13.05 9.69
CA GLU A 29 -19.26 -12.55 11.07
C GLU A 29 -17.84 -12.08 11.44
N PHE A 30 -16.81 -12.88 11.14
CA PHE A 30 -15.42 -12.50 11.35
C PHE A 30 -15.05 -11.23 10.58
N LEU A 31 -15.40 -11.12 9.30
CA LEU A 31 -15.11 -9.93 8.50
C LEU A 31 -15.81 -8.69 9.05
N THR A 32 -17.07 -8.83 9.49
CA THR A 32 -17.84 -7.75 10.11
C THR A 32 -17.16 -7.27 11.39
N TYR A 33 -16.70 -8.18 12.23
CA TYR A 33 -15.90 -7.87 13.41
C TYR A 33 -14.58 -7.19 13.06
N ALA A 34 -13.81 -7.77 12.14
CA ALA A 34 -12.49 -7.27 11.75
C ALA A 34 -12.53 -5.88 11.11
N THR A 35 -13.65 -5.52 10.48
CA THR A 35 -13.87 -4.20 9.84
C THR A 35 -14.61 -3.21 10.75
N SER A 36 -14.92 -3.58 11.99
CA SER A 36 -15.56 -2.66 12.94
C SER A 36 -14.64 -1.50 13.33
N PRO A 37 -15.17 -0.32 13.66
CA PRO A 37 -14.39 0.88 13.98
C PRO A 37 -13.32 0.65 15.07
N GLU A 38 -13.67 0.00 16.15
CA GLU A 38 -12.80 -0.22 17.29
C GLU A 38 -11.65 -1.18 16.96
N VAL A 39 -11.94 -2.24 16.20
CA VAL A 39 -10.93 -3.21 15.77
C VAL A 39 -9.99 -2.56 14.75
N GLN A 40 -10.52 -1.78 13.82
CA GLN A 40 -9.73 -1.07 12.83
C GLN A 40 -8.84 0.02 13.47
N ALA A 41 -9.33 0.75 14.46
CA ALA A 41 -8.53 1.70 15.21
C ALA A 41 -7.38 1.00 15.98
N THR A 42 -7.69 -0.08 16.68
CA THR A 42 -6.69 -0.88 17.42
C THR A 42 -5.64 -1.45 16.47
N TRP A 43 -6.05 -1.95 15.31
CA TRP A 43 -5.15 -2.48 14.29
C TRP A 43 -4.24 -1.38 13.74
N ALA A 44 -4.79 -0.22 13.41
CA ALA A 44 -4.03 0.92 12.90
C ALA A 44 -2.95 1.38 13.88
N VAL A 45 -3.30 1.55 15.15
CA VAL A 45 -2.35 1.96 16.21
C VAL A 45 -1.25 0.93 16.43
N SER A 46 -1.60 -0.36 16.36
CA SER A 46 -0.65 -1.45 16.62
C SER A 46 0.30 -1.74 15.46
N THR A 47 -0.10 -1.45 14.21
CA THR A 47 0.62 -1.86 13.00
C THR A 47 1.08 -0.70 12.13
N GLY A 48 0.50 0.49 12.29
CA GLY A 48 0.72 1.64 11.41
C GLY A 48 -0.06 1.55 10.09
N TYR A 49 -0.94 0.56 9.92
CA TYR A 49 -1.83 0.48 8.75
C TYR A 49 -2.98 1.48 8.85
N PHE A 50 -3.52 1.87 7.70
CA PHE A 50 -4.69 2.76 7.66
C PHE A 50 -5.96 1.98 8.01
N PRO A 51 -6.86 2.56 8.82
CA PRO A 51 -8.20 2.02 8.96
C PRO A 51 -8.95 2.04 7.62
N ILE A 52 -9.72 0.99 7.37
CA ILE A 52 -10.52 0.85 6.14
C ILE A 52 -11.97 1.33 6.30
N CYS A 53 -12.35 1.80 7.49
CA CYS A 53 -13.69 2.35 7.74
C CYS A 53 -13.58 3.74 8.39
N ASN A 54 -14.48 4.63 7.97
CA ASN A 54 -14.48 6.03 8.46
C ASN A 54 -14.73 6.13 9.97
N GLY A 55 -15.57 5.26 10.53
CA GLY A 55 -15.86 5.27 11.98
C GLY A 55 -14.64 5.04 12.86
N ALA A 56 -13.58 4.41 12.36
CA ALA A 56 -12.34 4.22 13.12
C ALA A 56 -11.64 5.55 13.45
N TYR A 57 -11.75 6.55 12.57
CA TYR A 57 -11.17 7.88 12.76
C TYR A 57 -11.90 8.71 13.83
N GLU A 58 -13.08 8.27 14.25
CA GLU A 58 -13.89 8.91 15.28
C GLU A 58 -13.72 8.24 16.68
N THR A 59 -12.99 7.11 16.74
CA THR A 59 -12.76 6.39 18.00
C THR A 59 -11.77 7.13 18.90
N GLU A 60 -11.96 7.03 20.22
CA GLU A 60 -11.02 7.59 21.19
C GLU A 60 -9.61 7.02 21.02
N THR A 61 -9.50 5.73 20.69
CA THR A 61 -8.22 5.05 20.46
C THR A 61 -7.40 5.73 19.37
N LEU A 62 -8.00 6.06 18.26
CA LEU A 62 -7.25 6.65 17.13
C LEU A 62 -7.07 8.16 17.30
N THR A 63 -8.08 8.87 17.79
CA THR A 63 -7.98 10.32 18.02
C THR A 63 -6.91 10.66 19.06
N SER A 64 -6.87 9.95 20.20
CA SER A 64 -5.82 10.17 21.20
C SER A 64 -4.42 9.83 20.67
N THR A 65 -4.31 8.79 19.84
CA THR A 65 -3.03 8.44 19.21
C THR A 65 -2.55 9.54 18.24
N TYR A 66 -3.45 10.15 17.49
CA TYR A 66 -3.11 11.25 16.58
C TYR A 66 -2.77 12.55 17.32
N GLU A 67 -3.34 12.77 18.51
CA GLU A 67 -2.93 13.88 19.39
C GLU A 67 -1.51 13.69 19.91
N GLU A 68 -1.12 12.47 20.27
CA GLU A 68 0.22 12.15 20.73
C GLU A 68 1.26 12.06 19.60
N LEU A 69 0.86 11.55 18.45
CA LEU A 69 1.71 11.28 17.29
C LEU A 69 1.09 11.87 16.01
N PRO A 70 1.04 13.20 15.86
CA PRO A 70 0.34 13.86 14.76
C PRO A 70 0.90 13.52 13.36
N GLN A 71 2.14 13.05 13.28
CA GLN A 71 2.73 12.59 12.02
C GLN A 71 2.01 11.38 11.43
N LEU A 72 1.35 10.55 12.22
CA LEU A 72 0.56 9.42 11.72
C LEU A 72 -0.70 9.89 10.98
N GLN A 73 -1.28 10.99 11.41
CA GLN A 73 -2.44 11.59 10.75
C GLN A 73 -2.08 12.15 9.37
N VAL A 74 -0.88 12.71 9.19
CA VAL A 74 -0.43 13.27 7.91
C VAL A 74 -0.57 12.26 6.76
N ALA A 75 -0.19 11.01 6.99
CA ALA A 75 -0.27 9.97 5.97
C ALA A 75 -1.73 9.57 5.66
N ALA A 76 -2.59 9.52 6.69
CA ALA A 76 -4.03 9.27 6.52
C ALA A 76 -4.70 10.42 5.74
N ASP A 77 -4.41 11.67 6.12
CA ASP A 77 -4.94 12.86 5.44
C ASP A 77 -4.49 12.91 3.98
N GLN A 78 -3.25 12.57 3.68
CA GLN A 78 -2.75 12.50 2.31
C GLN A 78 -3.52 11.46 1.48
N LEU A 79 -3.79 10.27 2.04
CA LEU A 79 -4.56 9.23 1.36
C LEU A 79 -6.01 9.65 1.12
N LEU A 80 -6.68 10.19 2.16
CA LEU A 80 -8.09 10.58 2.10
C LEU A 80 -8.33 11.79 1.18
N ASN A 81 -7.36 12.70 1.07
CA ASN A 81 -7.43 13.88 0.21
C ASN A 81 -6.77 13.67 -1.16
N SER A 82 -6.38 12.44 -1.50
CA SER A 82 -5.80 12.13 -2.80
C SER A 82 -6.80 12.35 -3.94
N ASN A 83 -6.33 12.97 -5.01
CA ASN A 83 -7.08 13.06 -6.25
C ASN A 83 -6.94 11.73 -7.02
N VAL A 84 -7.96 10.88 -6.95
CA VAL A 84 -7.92 9.54 -7.56
C VAL A 84 -7.94 9.65 -9.09
N ASN A 85 -6.82 9.32 -9.70
CA ASN A 85 -6.64 9.30 -11.16
C ASN A 85 -5.69 8.16 -11.57
N SER A 86 -5.36 8.03 -12.85
CA SER A 86 -4.49 6.97 -13.35
C SER A 86 -3.06 7.01 -12.78
N ILE A 87 -2.61 8.16 -12.29
CA ILE A 87 -1.27 8.32 -11.70
C ILE A 87 -1.30 7.82 -10.24
N THR A 88 -2.32 8.20 -9.48
CA THR A 88 -2.47 7.82 -8.07
C THR A 88 -3.00 6.40 -7.86
N ALA A 89 -3.55 5.76 -8.90
CA ALA A 89 -3.98 4.37 -8.87
C ALA A 89 -2.80 3.37 -8.85
N GLY A 90 -1.58 3.88 -9.08
CA GLY A 90 -0.37 3.06 -9.16
C GLY A 90 -0.11 2.46 -10.55
N PRO A 91 1.13 2.07 -10.82
CA PRO A 91 1.51 1.56 -12.13
C PRO A 91 0.98 0.14 -12.35
N LEU A 92 0.36 -0.09 -13.52
CA LEU A 92 0.00 -1.42 -14.01
C LEU A 92 1.18 -1.97 -14.83
N LEU A 93 2.16 -2.52 -14.15
CA LEU A 93 3.38 -3.07 -14.75
C LEU A 93 3.50 -4.56 -14.43
N SER A 94 3.72 -5.39 -15.44
CA SER A 94 4.01 -6.82 -15.27
C SER A 94 5.29 -7.05 -14.46
N GLN A 95 6.24 -6.11 -14.54
CA GLN A 95 7.54 -6.15 -13.86
C GLN A 95 7.56 -5.29 -12.56
N LEU A 96 6.41 -5.04 -11.95
CA LEU A 96 6.34 -4.28 -10.69
C LEU A 96 7.17 -4.90 -9.54
N PRO A 97 7.24 -6.25 -9.36
CA PRO A 97 8.14 -6.85 -8.38
C PRO A 97 9.62 -6.54 -8.63
N GLN A 98 10.05 -6.57 -9.90
CA GLN A 98 11.42 -6.22 -10.28
C GLN A 98 11.71 -4.74 -9.99
N LEU A 99 10.82 -3.83 -10.38
CA LEU A 99 10.95 -2.40 -10.07
C LEU A 99 11.13 -2.15 -8.56
N ARG A 100 10.37 -2.83 -7.71
CA ARG A 100 10.50 -2.71 -6.25
C ARG A 100 11.86 -3.17 -5.76
N THR A 101 12.37 -4.28 -6.27
CA THR A 101 13.71 -4.81 -5.93
C THR A 101 14.80 -3.84 -6.38
N ASP A 102 14.70 -3.31 -7.60
CA ASP A 102 15.67 -2.36 -8.15
C ASP A 102 15.72 -1.05 -7.34
N LEU A 103 14.54 -0.52 -6.95
CA LEU A 103 14.44 0.67 -6.10
C LEU A 103 15.01 0.42 -4.70
N GLN A 104 14.74 -0.72 -4.09
CA GLN A 104 15.31 -1.09 -2.79
C GLN A 104 16.83 -1.16 -2.89
N THR A 105 17.38 -1.82 -3.90
CA THR A 105 18.82 -1.94 -4.12
C THR A 105 19.46 -0.56 -4.32
N ALA A 106 18.82 0.33 -5.09
CA ALA A 106 19.30 1.69 -5.27
C ALA A 106 19.34 2.48 -3.96
N LEU A 107 18.28 2.38 -3.14
CA LEU A 107 18.25 3.03 -1.82
C LEU A 107 19.33 2.50 -0.90
N GLU A 108 19.53 1.19 -0.82
CA GLU A 108 20.59 0.57 -0.03
C GLU A 108 21.99 1.02 -0.49
N ALA A 109 22.23 1.11 -1.80
CA ALA A 109 23.48 1.62 -2.35
C ALA A 109 23.73 3.08 -1.94
N VAL A 110 22.72 3.94 -2.01
CA VAL A 110 22.82 5.35 -1.59
C VAL A 110 23.11 5.45 -0.10
N PHE A 111 22.44 4.69 0.76
CA PHE A 111 22.71 4.65 2.20
C PHE A 111 24.14 4.17 2.51
N ASN A 112 24.72 3.34 1.64
CA ASN A 112 26.11 2.89 1.74
C ASN A 112 27.12 3.84 1.06
N GLY A 113 26.69 5.03 0.62
CA GLY A 113 27.54 6.09 0.11
C GLY A 113 27.72 6.12 -1.41
N SER A 114 26.94 5.35 -2.16
CA SER A 114 26.93 5.46 -3.63
C SER A 114 26.31 6.79 -4.08
N ASP A 115 26.72 7.24 -5.25
CA ASP A 115 26.14 8.41 -5.89
C ASP A 115 24.66 8.15 -6.27
N VAL A 116 23.79 9.09 -5.91
CA VAL A 116 22.33 8.95 -6.10
C VAL A 116 21.96 8.80 -7.58
N GLU A 117 22.56 9.63 -8.46
CA GLU A 117 22.26 9.63 -9.88
C GLU A 117 22.64 8.29 -10.52
N SER A 118 23.81 7.76 -10.17
CA SER A 118 24.28 6.46 -10.63
C SER A 118 23.41 5.31 -10.15
N ALA A 119 23.00 5.31 -8.88
CA ALA A 119 22.16 4.27 -8.31
C ALA A 119 20.75 4.24 -8.96
N VAL A 120 20.16 5.42 -9.16
CA VAL A 120 18.87 5.55 -9.84
C VAL A 120 18.96 5.14 -11.32
N ALA A 121 20.03 5.54 -12.03
CA ALA A 121 20.23 5.16 -13.42
C ALA A 121 20.30 3.62 -13.60
N GLN A 122 21.00 2.92 -12.71
CA GLN A 122 21.07 1.46 -12.72
C GLN A 122 19.70 0.80 -12.48
N ALA A 123 18.91 1.31 -11.52
CA ALA A 123 17.55 0.81 -11.28
C ALA A 123 16.65 0.99 -12.50
N VAL A 124 16.71 2.14 -13.16
CA VAL A 124 15.96 2.44 -14.38
C VAL A 124 16.36 1.51 -15.53
N GLU A 125 17.67 1.29 -15.75
CA GLU A 125 18.16 0.39 -16.80
C GLU A 125 17.73 -1.06 -16.57
N SER A 126 17.88 -1.56 -15.33
CA SER A 126 17.45 -2.92 -14.95
C SER A 126 15.95 -3.14 -15.17
N THR A 127 15.12 -2.24 -14.65
CA THR A 127 13.65 -2.33 -14.79
C THR A 127 13.21 -2.24 -16.25
N ASN A 128 13.77 -1.31 -17.05
CA ASN A 128 13.43 -1.17 -18.47
C ASN A 128 13.83 -2.40 -19.27
N SER A 129 14.97 -3.01 -18.96
CA SER A 129 15.41 -4.26 -19.60
C SER A 129 14.46 -5.43 -19.29
N ALA A 130 13.98 -5.53 -18.05
CA ALA A 130 13.00 -6.53 -17.65
C ALA A 130 11.65 -6.33 -18.38
N ILE A 131 11.18 -5.09 -18.49
CA ILE A 131 9.95 -4.75 -19.22
C ILE A 131 10.09 -5.11 -20.72
N ALA A 132 11.22 -4.73 -21.33
CA ALA A 132 11.48 -5.04 -22.74
C ALA A 132 11.48 -6.56 -23.02
N SER A 133 12.11 -7.33 -22.13
CA SER A 133 12.15 -8.80 -22.22
C SER A 133 10.75 -9.42 -22.07
N ALA A 134 9.96 -8.92 -21.12
CA ALA A 134 8.59 -9.40 -20.91
C ALA A 134 7.69 -9.12 -22.13
N ASN A 135 7.84 -7.96 -22.75
CA ASN A 135 7.06 -7.57 -23.93
C ASN A 135 7.41 -8.41 -25.18
N GLN A 136 8.65 -8.89 -25.30
CA GLN A 136 9.03 -9.81 -26.38
C GLN A 136 8.33 -11.16 -26.28
N GLY A 137 8.15 -11.68 -25.07
CA GLY A 137 7.45 -12.95 -24.83
C GLY A 137 5.93 -12.91 -25.02
N VAL A 138 5.34 -11.73 -25.17
CA VAL A 138 3.88 -11.56 -25.40
C VAL A 138 3.57 -11.38 -26.89
N ALA A 139 4.59 -11.13 -27.73
CA ALA A 139 4.45 -10.88 -29.16
C ALA A 139 4.50 -12.18 -30.03
N GLU A 140 4.68 -13.34 -29.40
CA GLU A 140 4.59 -14.68 -29.99
C GLU A 140 3.27 -15.36 -29.57
#